data_6a0265c9170de66af8263ca11342f49f
#
_entry.id   6a0265c9170de66af8263ca11342f49f
#
_cell.length_a   1.000
_cell.length_b   1.000
_cell.length_c   1.000
_cell.angle_alpha   90.00
_cell.angle_beta   90.00
_cell.angle_gamma   90.00
#
_symmetry.space_group_name_H-M   'P 1'
#
loop_
_entity.id
_entity.type
_entity.pdbx_description
1 polymer ?
#
loop_
_entity_poly.entity_id
_entity_poly.type
_entity_poly.pdbx_seq_one_letter_code
_entity_poly.pdbx_strand_id
1 'polypeptide(L)'
;MRIRATLLALLTVVLFGSLVAPASMAQAAAAKPAQDSVLKASEITAALFPDRVFFRGKTAATQLRNSGGVHFADGMYFLAALVDNSGYSTAIREKYQAYILSEVAVEIGGIKLPAGAYGIGWLKDGKFVVMDLGAHDIFSVDLKHDDGMRHAVPLQVLAGASPGSYYLYSGRESVEVKRAD
;
A
#
# COMPACT_ATOMS: atom_id res chain seq x y z
N MET A 1 15.97 -55.07 -77.98
CA MET A 1 15.55 -55.44 -76.61
C MET A 1 15.65 -54.18 -75.76
N ARG A 2 14.51 -53.53 -75.43
CA ARG A 2 14.48 -52.15 -74.85
C ARG A 2 14.15 -52.27 -73.39
N ILE A 3 15.07 -51.84 -72.53
CA ILE A 3 14.85 -51.72 -71.08
C ILE A 3 14.44 -50.27 -70.78
N ARG A 4 13.21 -50.11 -70.25
CA ARG A 4 12.67 -48.82 -69.77
C ARG A 4 13.03 -48.71 -68.30
N ALA A 5 13.82 -47.67 -67.98
CA ALA A 5 14.08 -47.26 -66.63
C ALA A 5 12.97 -46.31 -66.14
N THR A 6 12.27 -46.70 -65.10
CA THR A 6 11.26 -45.83 -64.43
C THR A 6 11.96 -45.09 -63.29
N LEU A 7 11.92 -43.74 -63.39
CA LEU A 7 12.45 -42.83 -62.35
C LEU A 7 11.41 -42.69 -61.26
N LEU A 8 11.73 -43.07 -60.04
CA LEU A 8 10.90 -42.84 -58.86
C LEU A 8 11.36 -41.54 -58.19
N ALA A 9 10.50 -40.51 -58.29
CA ALA A 9 10.73 -39.25 -57.61
C ALA A 9 10.31 -39.35 -56.15
N LEU A 10 11.24 -39.24 -55.21
CA LEU A 10 10.98 -39.17 -53.77
C LEU A 10 10.73 -37.69 -53.39
N LEU A 11 9.47 -37.41 -53.03
CA LEU A 11 9.04 -36.11 -52.54
C LEU A 11 9.25 -36.05 -51.00
N THR A 12 10.33 -35.42 -50.53
CA THR A 12 10.58 -35.16 -49.11
C THR A 12 9.82 -33.92 -48.70
N VAL A 13 8.70 -34.08 -47.96
CA VAL A 13 8.00 -32.98 -47.28
C VAL A 13 8.75 -32.67 -46.00
N VAL A 14 9.42 -31.51 -45.97
CA VAL A 14 10.04 -30.97 -44.75
C VAL A 14 8.94 -30.19 -43.99
N LEU A 15 8.45 -30.80 -42.90
CA LEU A 15 7.54 -30.18 -41.96
C LEU A 15 8.35 -29.23 -41.06
N PHE A 16 8.30 -27.93 -41.35
CA PHE A 16 8.77 -26.88 -40.41
C PHE A 16 7.77 -26.77 -39.27
N GLY A 17 7.99 -27.50 -38.18
CA GLY A 17 7.27 -27.29 -36.92
C GLY A 17 7.76 -26.01 -36.25
N SER A 18 6.97 -24.93 -36.34
CA SER A 18 7.21 -23.71 -35.57
C SER A 18 6.98 -23.99 -34.08
N LEU A 19 8.08 -24.14 -33.33
CA LEU A 19 8.06 -24.20 -31.88
C LEU A 19 7.72 -22.79 -31.35
N VAL A 20 6.44 -22.52 -31.10
CA VAL A 20 6.00 -21.33 -30.37
C VAL A 20 6.30 -21.60 -28.90
N ALA A 21 7.43 -21.11 -28.41
CA ALA A 21 7.72 -21.09 -26.98
C ALA A 21 6.70 -20.14 -26.29
N PRO A 22 6.00 -20.58 -25.22
CA PRO A 22 5.18 -19.68 -24.43
C PRO A 22 6.10 -18.61 -23.83
N ALA A 23 5.84 -17.34 -24.15
CA ALA A 23 6.46 -16.23 -23.47
C ALA A 23 5.98 -16.27 -22.01
N SER A 24 6.84 -16.78 -21.11
CA SER A 24 6.66 -16.63 -19.68
C SER A 24 6.66 -15.15 -19.38
N MET A 25 5.47 -14.58 -19.10
CA MET A 25 5.36 -13.31 -18.44
C MET A 25 5.97 -13.45 -17.04
N ALA A 26 7.27 -13.25 -16.96
CA ALA A 26 7.96 -13.07 -15.69
C ALA A 26 7.35 -11.81 -15.08
N GLN A 27 6.45 -12.00 -14.15
CA GLN A 27 5.96 -10.96 -13.27
C GLN A 27 7.19 -10.45 -12.54
N ALA A 28 7.64 -9.23 -12.89
CA ALA A 28 8.76 -8.61 -12.21
C ALA A 28 8.34 -8.43 -10.75
N ALA A 29 8.82 -9.33 -9.90
CA ALA A 29 8.73 -9.14 -8.46
C ALA A 29 9.42 -7.81 -8.17
N ALA A 30 8.72 -6.87 -7.55
CA ALA A 30 9.30 -5.61 -7.14
C ALA A 30 10.55 -5.93 -6.31
N ALA A 31 11.71 -5.42 -6.73
CA ALA A 31 12.95 -5.67 -6.04
C ALA A 31 12.84 -5.11 -4.61
N LYS A 32 13.19 -5.92 -3.61
CA LYS A 32 13.27 -5.47 -2.23
C LYS A 32 14.22 -4.28 -2.13
N PRO A 33 13.86 -3.18 -1.48
CA PRO A 33 14.78 -2.07 -1.27
C PRO A 33 15.95 -2.51 -0.37
N ALA A 34 17.13 -1.91 -0.58
CA ALA A 34 18.30 -2.18 0.26
C ALA A 34 18.15 -1.63 1.69
N GLN A 35 17.27 -0.65 1.86
CA GLN A 35 16.90 0.00 3.12
C GLN A 35 15.46 0.47 3.04
N ASP A 36 14.86 0.77 4.19
CA ASP A 36 13.52 1.35 4.24
C ASP A 36 13.43 2.64 3.44
N SER A 37 12.33 2.82 2.73
CA SER A 37 12.05 4.02 1.94
C SER A 37 10.65 4.56 2.22
N VAL A 38 10.55 5.89 2.34
CA VAL A 38 9.27 6.58 2.47
C VAL A 38 8.64 6.71 1.08
N LEU A 39 7.39 6.31 0.96
CA LEU A 39 6.59 6.41 -0.26
C LEU A 39 5.75 7.69 -0.25
N LYS A 40 5.87 8.47 -1.32
CA LYS A 40 5.01 9.63 -1.58
C LYS A 40 3.71 9.19 -2.26
N ALA A 41 2.70 10.06 -2.23
CA ALA A 41 1.40 9.78 -2.86
C ALA A 41 1.51 9.41 -4.36
N SER A 42 2.49 9.95 -5.09
CA SER A 42 2.73 9.62 -6.50
C SER A 42 3.26 8.21 -6.74
N GLU A 43 3.78 7.56 -5.70
CA GLU A 43 4.35 6.20 -5.75
C GLU A 43 3.33 5.15 -5.28
N ILE A 44 2.25 5.57 -4.62
CA ILE A 44 1.17 4.69 -4.15
C ILE A 44 0.10 4.58 -5.23
N THR A 45 0.11 3.46 -5.92
CA THR A 45 -0.85 3.14 -7.00
C THR A 45 -1.94 2.19 -6.52
N ALA A 46 -2.97 1.98 -7.35
CA ALA A 46 -4.02 0.99 -7.08
C ALA A 46 -3.51 -0.46 -6.98
N ALA A 47 -2.28 -0.72 -7.41
CA ALA A 47 -1.62 -2.02 -7.21
C ALA A 47 -1.11 -2.22 -5.77
N LEU A 48 -0.79 -1.12 -5.07
CA LEU A 48 -0.30 -1.13 -3.68
C LEU A 48 -1.41 -0.86 -2.67
N PHE A 49 -2.35 0.03 -3.01
CA PHE A 49 -3.44 0.40 -2.11
C PHE A 49 -4.77 0.40 -2.89
N PRO A 50 -5.79 -0.34 -2.43
CA PRO A 50 -7.06 -0.46 -3.15
C PRO A 50 -7.76 0.90 -3.27
N ASP A 51 -8.46 1.13 -4.38
CA ASP A 51 -9.26 2.33 -4.64
C ASP A 51 -10.53 2.41 -3.77
N ARG A 52 -10.92 1.30 -3.15
CA ARG A 52 -12.01 1.21 -2.19
C ARG A 52 -11.64 0.30 -1.03
N VAL A 53 -12.00 0.70 0.18
CA VAL A 53 -11.76 -0.06 1.41
C VAL A 53 -13.05 -0.31 2.16
N PHE A 54 -13.11 -1.43 2.87
CA PHE A 54 -14.27 -1.81 3.69
C PHE A 54 -14.10 -1.28 5.11
N PHE A 55 -15.13 -0.64 5.64
CA PHE A 55 -15.18 -0.21 7.03
C PHE A 55 -16.61 -0.19 7.52
N ARG A 56 -16.92 -0.80 8.67
CA ARG A 56 -18.24 -0.85 9.31
C ARG A 56 -19.39 -1.17 8.35
N GLY A 57 -19.27 -2.26 7.61
CA GLY A 57 -20.34 -2.75 6.72
C GLY A 57 -20.53 -1.96 5.42
N LYS A 58 -19.68 -0.96 5.14
CA LYS A 58 -19.72 -0.14 3.92
C LYS A 58 -18.36 -0.07 3.27
N THR A 59 -18.32 0.38 2.01
CA THR A 59 -17.07 0.72 1.32
C THR A 59 -16.93 2.22 1.20
N ALA A 60 -15.69 2.71 1.38
CA ALA A 60 -15.29 4.09 1.13
C ALA A 60 -14.28 4.13 -0.01
N ALA A 61 -14.34 5.15 -0.87
CA ALA A 61 -13.31 5.40 -1.87
C ALA A 61 -12.06 5.95 -1.19
N THR A 62 -10.89 5.50 -1.62
CA THR A 62 -9.60 6.00 -1.13
C THR A 62 -9.14 7.20 -1.95
N GLN A 63 -8.46 8.12 -1.32
CA GLN A 63 -7.92 9.31 -1.95
C GLN A 63 -6.40 9.14 -2.12
N LEU A 64 -5.96 8.35 -3.12
CA LEU A 64 -4.54 8.01 -3.29
C LEU A 64 -3.63 9.24 -3.47
N ARG A 65 -4.16 10.38 -3.95
CA ARG A 65 -3.43 11.66 -3.97
C ARG A 65 -3.09 12.20 -2.56
N ASN A 66 -3.79 11.71 -1.54
CA ASN A 66 -3.61 12.03 -0.13
C ASN A 66 -3.23 10.75 0.61
N SER A 67 -2.08 10.19 0.26
CA SER A 67 -1.55 8.94 0.80
C SER A 67 -0.06 9.08 1.10
N GLY A 68 0.46 8.15 1.84
CA GLY A 68 1.87 8.01 2.15
C GLY A 68 2.14 6.64 2.76
N GLY A 69 3.40 6.26 2.85
CA GLY A 69 3.73 4.97 3.42
C GLY A 69 5.22 4.75 3.60
N VAL A 70 5.55 3.55 4.01
CA VAL A 70 6.92 3.03 4.13
C VAL A 70 7.00 1.70 3.39
N HIS A 71 8.00 1.56 2.54
CA HIS A 71 8.44 0.30 1.97
C HIS A 71 9.67 -0.16 2.75
N PHE A 72 9.51 -1.19 3.55
CA PHE A 72 10.56 -1.72 4.41
C PHE A 72 11.60 -2.52 3.62
N ALA A 73 12.82 -2.59 4.14
CA ALA A 73 13.94 -3.29 3.50
C ALA A 73 13.69 -4.79 3.22
N ASP A 74 12.74 -5.41 3.93
CA ASP A 74 12.32 -6.80 3.68
C ASP A 74 11.25 -6.92 2.59
N GLY A 75 10.82 -5.80 2.01
CA GLY A 75 9.83 -5.75 0.93
C GLY A 75 8.38 -5.62 1.39
N MET A 76 8.13 -5.50 2.70
CA MET A 76 6.80 -5.31 3.28
C MET A 76 6.42 -3.83 3.34
N TYR A 77 5.13 -3.54 3.48
CA TYR A 77 4.59 -2.18 3.44
C TYR A 77 3.83 -1.79 4.70
N PHE A 78 3.96 -0.50 5.04
CA PHE A 78 3.00 0.26 5.83
C PHE A 78 2.45 1.37 4.95
N LEU A 79 1.15 1.40 4.72
CA LEU A 79 0.50 2.35 3.81
C LEU A 79 -0.67 3.03 4.51
N ALA A 80 -0.87 4.32 4.26
CA ALA A 80 -2.02 5.09 4.72
C ALA A 80 -2.59 5.96 3.62
N ALA A 81 -3.92 6.09 3.55
CA ALA A 81 -4.60 6.99 2.61
C ALA A 81 -5.85 7.59 3.25
N LEU A 82 -6.16 8.85 2.92
CA LEU A 82 -7.46 9.43 3.26
C LEU A 82 -8.58 8.67 2.54
N VAL A 83 -9.77 8.68 3.15
CA VAL A 83 -10.97 8.06 2.59
C VAL A 83 -12.08 9.09 2.39
N ASP A 84 -12.96 8.83 1.44
CA ASP A 84 -14.24 9.52 1.36
C ASP A 84 -15.21 8.90 2.38
N ASN A 85 -15.32 9.55 3.52
CA ASN A 85 -16.17 9.10 4.63
C ASN A 85 -17.58 9.72 4.60
N SER A 86 -17.99 10.39 3.51
CA SER A 86 -19.28 11.10 3.38
C SER A 86 -20.50 10.19 3.57
N GLY A 87 -20.36 8.89 3.25
CA GLY A 87 -21.39 7.88 3.43
C GLY A 87 -21.62 7.39 4.87
N TYR A 88 -20.85 7.90 5.86
CA TYR A 88 -20.94 7.50 7.27
C TYR A 88 -21.67 8.54 8.12
N SER A 89 -22.16 8.12 9.30
CA SER A 89 -22.74 9.05 10.28
C SER A 89 -21.69 10.03 10.80
N THR A 90 -22.14 11.20 11.30
CA THR A 90 -21.26 12.25 11.83
C THR A 90 -20.28 11.69 12.87
N ALA A 91 -20.77 10.89 13.83
CA ALA A 91 -19.93 10.31 14.88
C ALA A 91 -18.82 9.39 14.32
N ILE A 92 -19.08 8.67 13.22
CA ILE A 92 -18.04 7.87 12.55
C ILE A 92 -17.10 8.76 11.75
N ARG A 93 -17.60 9.75 11.01
CA ARG A 93 -16.77 10.64 10.20
C ARG A 93 -15.75 11.44 11.02
N GLU A 94 -16.08 11.79 12.25
CA GLU A 94 -15.17 12.49 13.15
C GLU A 94 -13.94 11.65 13.52
N LYS A 95 -14.09 10.31 13.57
CA LYS A 95 -13.01 9.37 13.91
C LYS A 95 -12.39 8.68 12.70
N TYR A 96 -13.16 8.41 11.65
CA TYR A 96 -12.74 7.68 10.46
C TYR A 96 -12.40 8.65 9.34
N GLN A 97 -11.14 9.03 9.23
CA GLN A 97 -10.67 10.01 8.25
C GLN A 97 -9.74 9.39 7.22
N ALA A 98 -9.02 8.34 7.63
CA ALA A 98 -8.09 7.61 6.78
C ALA A 98 -8.09 6.12 7.11
N TYR A 99 -7.37 5.36 6.30
CA TYR A 99 -7.24 3.92 6.41
C TYR A 99 -5.77 3.52 6.35
N ILE A 100 -5.38 2.58 7.21
CA ILE A 100 -4.06 1.95 7.23
C ILE A 100 -4.15 0.54 6.68
N LEU A 101 -3.18 0.16 5.84
CA LEU A 101 -2.81 -1.21 5.52
C LEU A 101 -1.37 -1.43 5.98
N SER A 102 -1.15 -2.39 6.86
CA SER A 102 0.19 -2.76 7.31
C SER A 102 0.41 -4.25 7.17
N GLU A 103 1.44 -4.64 6.44
CA GLU A 103 1.83 -6.04 6.25
C GLU A 103 2.69 -6.56 7.41
N VAL A 104 3.13 -5.66 8.28
CA VAL A 104 3.97 -5.96 9.45
C VAL A 104 3.33 -5.39 10.71
N ALA A 105 3.71 -5.90 11.87
CA ALA A 105 3.39 -5.25 13.13
C ALA A 105 4.13 -3.91 13.21
N VAL A 106 3.45 -2.87 13.68
CA VAL A 106 4.02 -1.53 13.88
C VAL A 106 3.72 -1.02 15.28
N GLU A 107 4.50 -0.07 15.74
CA GLU A 107 4.19 0.73 16.92
C GLU A 107 3.71 2.10 16.48
N ILE A 108 2.55 2.54 16.95
CA ILE A 108 1.99 3.86 16.69
C ILE A 108 1.90 4.61 18.01
N GLY A 109 2.66 5.70 18.14
CA GLY A 109 2.75 6.43 19.39
C GLY A 109 3.23 5.58 20.57
N GLY A 110 4.03 4.53 20.33
CA GLY A 110 4.54 3.59 21.31
C GLY A 110 3.60 2.41 21.64
N ILE A 111 2.43 2.32 20.99
CA ILE A 111 1.49 1.19 21.20
C ILE A 111 1.60 0.23 20.00
N LYS A 112 1.80 -1.05 20.28
CA LYS A 112 1.95 -2.09 19.26
C LYS A 112 0.60 -2.38 18.58
N LEU A 113 0.62 -2.36 17.26
CA LEU A 113 -0.49 -2.69 16.37
C LEU A 113 -0.07 -3.85 15.47
N PRO A 114 -0.77 -4.99 15.47
CA PRO A 114 -0.49 -6.11 14.57
C PRO A 114 -0.59 -5.72 13.10
N ALA A 115 -0.02 -6.54 12.22
CA ALA A 115 -0.29 -6.46 10.79
C ALA A 115 -1.80 -6.54 10.54
N GLY A 116 -2.31 -5.71 9.60
CA GLY A 116 -3.74 -5.66 9.34
C GLY A 116 -4.21 -4.38 8.66
N ALA A 117 -5.53 -4.21 8.70
CA ALA A 117 -6.24 -3.09 8.11
C ALA A 117 -7.04 -2.35 9.20
N TYR A 118 -6.93 -1.03 9.23
CA TYR A 118 -7.47 -0.22 10.33
C TYR A 118 -8.04 1.10 9.85
N GLY A 119 -9.14 1.53 10.47
CA GLY A 119 -9.60 2.91 10.36
C GLY A 119 -8.84 3.80 11.34
N ILE A 120 -8.51 5.01 10.91
CA ILE A 120 -7.79 5.98 11.74
C ILE A 120 -8.37 7.39 11.64
N GLY A 121 -8.10 8.22 12.63
CA GLY A 121 -8.45 9.64 12.60
C GLY A 121 -7.65 10.50 13.57
N TRP A 122 -7.59 11.79 13.22
CA TRP A 122 -7.01 12.87 14.02
C TRP A 122 -8.15 13.63 14.68
N LEU A 123 -8.29 13.47 16.00
CA LEU A 123 -9.39 14.05 16.76
C LEU A 123 -9.09 15.49 17.16
N LYS A 124 -10.14 16.29 17.34
CA LYS A 124 -10.05 17.72 17.73
C LYS A 124 -9.46 17.93 19.12
N ASP A 125 -9.49 16.91 19.97
CA ASP A 125 -8.92 16.93 21.32
C ASP A 125 -7.41 16.60 21.35
N GLY A 126 -6.74 16.57 20.19
CA GLY A 126 -5.32 16.29 20.09
C GLY A 126 -4.96 14.81 20.18
N LYS A 127 -5.92 13.91 19.94
CA LYS A 127 -5.69 12.46 19.93
C LYS A 127 -5.67 11.90 18.53
N PHE A 128 -4.84 10.89 18.32
CA PHE A 128 -4.90 9.99 17.18
C PHE A 128 -5.60 8.70 17.63
N VAL A 129 -6.63 8.29 16.91
CA VAL A 129 -7.38 7.07 17.22
C VAL A 129 -7.14 6.00 16.15
N VAL A 130 -7.00 4.75 16.59
CA VAL A 130 -6.96 3.56 15.73
C VAL A 130 -8.19 2.71 16.06
N MET A 131 -8.89 2.27 15.00
CA MET A 131 -10.11 1.49 15.10
C MET A 131 -9.99 0.21 14.28
N ASP A 132 -10.68 -0.84 14.74
CA ASP A 132 -10.91 -2.05 13.95
C ASP A 132 -11.90 -1.78 12.80
N LEU A 133 -12.10 -2.77 11.91
CA LEU A 133 -13.03 -2.65 10.79
C LEU A 133 -14.51 -2.58 11.20
N GLY A 134 -14.82 -2.89 12.46
CA GLY A 134 -16.15 -2.72 13.07
C GLY A 134 -16.40 -1.31 13.61
N ALA A 135 -15.37 -0.43 13.55
CA ALA A 135 -15.34 0.92 14.12
C ALA A 135 -15.32 0.93 15.66
N HIS A 136 -14.75 -0.10 16.31
CA HIS A 136 -14.42 -0.06 17.71
C HIS A 136 -13.03 0.53 17.90
N ASP A 137 -12.91 1.45 18.85
CA ASP A 137 -11.62 2.05 19.19
C ASP A 137 -10.71 0.97 19.81
N ILE A 138 -9.53 0.72 19.18
CA ILE A 138 -8.51 -0.19 19.70
C ILE A 138 -7.67 0.55 20.73
N PHE A 139 -7.17 1.74 20.36
CA PHE A 139 -6.45 2.64 21.26
C PHE A 139 -6.48 4.07 20.72
N SER A 140 -6.07 5.02 21.55
CA SER A 140 -5.74 6.38 21.15
C SER A 140 -4.44 6.84 21.80
N VAL A 141 -3.69 7.71 21.09
CA VAL A 141 -2.43 8.31 21.55
C VAL A 141 -2.44 9.80 21.30
N ASP A 142 -1.54 10.53 21.97
CA ASP A 142 -1.41 11.97 21.77
C ASP A 142 -0.81 12.29 20.40
N LEU A 143 -1.35 13.30 19.74
CA LEU A 143 -0.78 13.91 18.55
C LEU A 143 0.36 14.84 18.92
N LYS A 144 1.32 14.97 18.01
CA LYS A 144 2.36 15.99 18.06
C LYS A 144 2.07 17.05 17.00
N HIS A 145 2.04 18.32 17.41
CA HIS A 145 1.94 19.46 16.50
C HIS A 145 3.33 19.85 16.00
N ASP A 146 3.46 20.10 14.70
CA ASP A 146 4.71 20.52 14.05
C ASP A 146 4.60 21.95 13.54
N ASP A 147 5.03 22.92 14.35
CA ASP A 147 5.08 24.35 13.98
C ASP A 147 6.06 24.63 12.84
N GLY A 148 7.08 23.78 12.67
CA GLY A 148 8.11 23.89 11.63
C GLY A 148 7.63 23.47 10.23
N MET A 149 6.48 22.81 10.12
CA MET A 149 5.93 22.32 8.85
C MET A 149 5.49 23.49 7.96
N ARG A 150 6.31 23.80 6.93
CA ARG A 150 6.02 24.93 6.01
C ARG A 150 4.91 24.61 5.01
N HIS A 151 4.84 23.37 4.54
CA HIS A 151 3.90 22.91 3.53
C HIS A 151 3.12 21.71 4.05
N ALA A 152 2.08 21.99 4.82
CA ALA A 152 1.17 20.96 5.30
C ALA A 152 0.31 20.42 4.15
N VAL A 153 0.26 19.10 4.01
CA VAL A 153 -0.61 18.39 3.07
C VAL A 153 -1.64 17.56 3.83
N PRO A 154 -2.75 17.17 3.20
CA PRO A 154 -3.82 16.47 3.91
C PRO A 154 -3.38 15.14 4.56
N LEU A 155 -2.49 14.38 3.91
CA LEU A 155 -1.84 13.19 4.48
C LEU A 155 -0.49 12.95 3.83
N GLN A 156 0.51 12.60 4.63
CA GLN A 156 1.84 12.16 4.19
C GLN A 156 2.54 11.35 5.28
N VAL A 157 3.54 10.59 4.87
CA VAL A 157 4.51 9.97 5.78
C VAL A 157 5.88 10.63 5.56
N LEU A 158 6.58 10.93 6.63
CA LEU A 158 7.94 11.48 6.58
C LEU A 158 8.86 10.65 7.45
N ALA A 159 10.16 10.58 7.08
CA ALA A 159 11.18 9.97 7.93
C ALA A 159 11.39 10.78 9.21
N GLY A 160 11.54 10.09 10.31
CA GLY A 160 11.91 10.69 11.59
C GLY A 160 13.42 10.94 11.70
N ALA A 161 13.85 11.49 12.83
CA ALA A 161 15.26 11.76 13.11
C ALA A 161 16.09 10.49 13.32
N SER A 162 15.48 9.41 13.79
CA SER A 162 16.13 8.13 14.02
C SER A 162 15.84 7.15 12.89
N PRO A 163 16.78 6.29 12.46
CA PRO A 163 16.52 5.22 11.52
C PRO A 163 15.35 4.34 11.97
N GLY A 164 14.46 3.95 11.04
CA GLY A 164 13.29 3.14 11.32
C GLY A 164 12.14 3.87 12.04
N SER A 165 12.28 5.18 12.29
CA SER A 165 11.22 6.03 12.82
C SER A 165 10.59 6.85 11.70
N TYR A 166 9.27 6.91 11.66
CA TYR A 166 8.48 7.64 10.68
C TYR A 166 7.39 8.44 11.38
N TYR A 167 6.88 9.46 10.74
CA TYR A 167 5.74 10.23 11.21
C TYR A 167 4.63 10.23 10.18
N LEU A 168 3.45 9.78 10.59
CA LEU A 168 2.22 9.90 9.81
C LEU A 168 1.56 11.23 10.14
N TYR A 169 1.49 12.12 9.16
CA TYR A 169 0.95 13.48 9.28
C TYR A 169 -0.44 13.59 8.67
N SER A 170 -1.28 14.40 9.30
CA SER A 170 -2.43 15.07 8.69
C SER A 170 -2.32 16.57 8.96
N GLY A 171 -2.10 17.35 7.90
CA GLY A 171 -1.76 18.73 8.06
C GLY A 171 -0.44 18.90 8.84
N ARG A 172 -0.53 19.52 10.04
CA ARG A 172 0.60 19.69 10.97
C ARG A 172 0.58 18.71 12.15
N GLU A 173 -0.49 17.94 12.28
CA GLU A 173 -0.63 16.96 13.35
C GLU A 173 0.01 15.64 12.93
N SER A 174 0.78 15.03 13.82
CA SER A 174 1.50 13.81 13.51
C SER A 174 1.48 12.79 14.65
N VAL A 175 1.67 11.54 14.28
CA VAL A 175 1.94 10.43 15.20
C VAL A 175 3.16 9.67 14.72
N GLU A 176 3.99 9.22 15.65
CA GLU A 176 5.16 8.41 15.33
C GLU A 176 4.75 6.98 14.98
N VAL A 177 5.39 6.44 13.93
CA VAL A 177 5.22 5.06 13.47
C VAL A 177 6.59 4.43 13.39
N LYS A 178 6.75 3.24 13.98
CA LYS A 178 7.95 2.39 13.89
C LYS A 178 7.54 0.98 13.55
N ARG A 179 8.42 0.23 12.93
CA ARG A 179 8.25 -1.22 12.85
C ARG A 179 8.34 -1.79 14.26
N ALA A 180 7.40 -2.68 14.62
CA ALA A 180 7.47 -3.44 15.86
C ALA A 180 8.32 -4.69 15.64
N ASP A 181 9.21 -4.96 16.59
CA ASP A 181 10.01 -6.18 16.65
C ASP A 181 9.17 -7.41 17.05
#